data_23fad6285ffa5f17514a70610809d4ab
#
_entry.id   23fad6285ffa5f17514a70610809d4ab
#
_cell.length_a   1.000
_cell.length_b   1.000
_cell.length_c   1.000
_cell.angle_alpha   90.00
_cell.angle_beta   90.00
_cell.angle_gamma   90.00
#
_symmetry.space_group_name_H-M   'P 1'
#
loop_
_entity.id
_entity.type
_entity.pdbx_description
1 polymer ?
#
loop_
_entity_poly.entity_id
_entity_poly.type
_entity_poly.pdbx_seq_one_letter_code
_entity_poly.pdbx_strand_id
1 'polypeptide(L)'
;MSLYKPVKIGNLELPGNLFLAPVAGYSDKAFRSVCVENGACFTYTEMVSAEALIRDNWKTEGLMARAYNEKAYSVQIFGGTEDVMQQAAKIVLEKTHCECIDINCGCPVPKVTKTGAGSALTRDPERLYKIAKAVIDVCQDVPVSVKIRSGWDKNTMTWKEAAQAALDAGVKAITIHPRTKAQAYE
;
A
#
# COMPACT_ATOMS: atom_id res chain seq x y z
N MET A 1 -20.24 -2.36 -23.79
CA MET A 1 -19.41 -3.17 -22.88
C MET A 1 -19.44 -2.55 -21.50
N SER A 2 -19.60 -3.35 -20.42
CA SER A 2 -19.52 -2.82 -19.05
C SER A 2 -18.09 -2.36 -18.75
N LEU A 3 -17.96 -1.20 -18.09
CA LEU A 3 -16.66 -0.71 -17.60
C LEU A 3 -16.22 -1.44 -16.33
N TYR A 4 -17.17 -2.03 -15.61
CA TYR A 4 -16.90 -2.85 -14.42
C TYR A 4 -16.50 -4.26 -14.84
N LYS A 5 -15.29 -4.68 -14.53
CA LYS A 5 -14.70 -5.95 -14.98
C LYS A 5 -13.96 -6.64 -13.84
N PRO A 6 -13.99 -7.97 -13.75
CA PRO A 6 -13.14 -8.73 -12.83
C PRO A 6 -11.65 -8.42 -13.03
N VAL A 7 -10.89 -8.40 -11.93
CA VAL A 7 -9.46 -8.13 -11.91
C VAL A 7 -8.75 -9.18 -11.04
N LYS A 8 -7.49 -9.47 -11.35
CA LYS A 8 -6.61 -10.31 -10.52
C LYS A 8 -5.43 -9.50 -9.99
N ILE A 9 -5.10 -9.72 -8.72
CA ILE A 9 -3.86 -9.26 -8.08
C ILE A 9 -3.12 -10.52 -7.64
N GLY A 10 -2.18 -11.00 -8.45
CA GLY A 10 -1.57 -12.30 -8.22
C GLY A 10 -2.62 -13.43 -8.28
N ASN A 11 -2.78 -14.16 -7.17
CA ASN A 11 -3.78 -15.21 -6.99
C ASN A 11 -5.13 -14.70 -6.46
N LEU A 12 -5.21 -13.45 -6.04
CA LEU A 12 -6.44 -12.82 -5.55
C LEU A 12 -7.37 -12.44 -6.72
N GLU A 13 -8.54 -13.05 -6.79
CA GLU A 13 -9.58 -12.73 -7.77
C GLU A 13 -10.60 -11.76 -7.18
N LEU A 14 -10.81 -10.63 -7.86
CA LEU A 14 -11.74 -9.59 -7.46
C LEU A 14 -12.87 -9.48 -8.48
N PRO A 15 -14.13 -9.31 -8.03
CA PRO A 15 -15.29 -9.29 -8.94
C PRO A 15 -15.37 -8.04 -9.79
N GLY A 16 -14.54 -7.03 -9.53
CA GLY A 16 -14.54 -5.75 -10.22
C GLY A 16 -13.24 -5.00 -10.15
N ASN A 17 -13.22 -3.83 -10.76
CA ASN A 17 -12.07 -2.94 -10.86
C ASN A 17 -12.28 -1.58 -10.14
N LEU A 18 -13.30 -1.48 -9.29
CA LEU A 18 -13.53 -0.27 -8.49
C LEU A 18 -12.92 -0.46 -7.11
N PHE A 19 -11.81 0.21 -6.86
CA PHE A 19 -11.04 0.12 -5.62
C PHE A 19 -11.08 1.45 -4.85
N LEU A 20 -11.24 1.38 -3.54
CA LEU A 20 -11.03 2.54 -2.68
C LEU A 20 -9.55 2.69 -2.37
N ALA A 21 -8.94 3.79 -2.77
CA ALA A 21 -7.55 4.11 -2.45
C ALA A 21 -7.37 4.42 -0.95
N PRO A 22 -6.17 4.16 -0.38
CA PRO A 22 -5.86 4.53 1.00
C PRO A 22 -5.79 6.05 1.15
N VAL A 23 -6.51 6.59 2.13
CA VAL A 23 -6.51 8.03 2.46
C VAL A 23 -6.38 8.19 3.97
N ALA A 24 -5.21 8.65 4.41
CA ALA A 24 -4.93 8.86 5.83
C ALA A 24 -5.92 9.85 6.47
N GLY A 25 -6.49 9.46 7.60
CA GLY A 25 -7.51 10.20 8.31
C GLY A 25 -8.94 10.06 7.76
N TYR A 26 -9.15 9.24 6.72
CA TYR A 26 -10.47 9.05 6.09
C TYR A 26 -10.82 7.58 5.86
N SER A 27 -9.90 6.75 5.39
CA SER A 27 -10.21 5.36 5.03
C SER A 27 -10.17 4.41 6.23
N ASP A 28 -10.81 4.82 7.33
CA ASP A 28 -11.07 3.95 8.47
C ASP A 28 -12.07 2.84 8.08
N LYS A 29 -12.29 1.87 8.98
CA LYS A 29 -13.17 0.73 8.69
C LYS A 29 -14.62 1.15 8.43
N ALA A 30 -15.11 2.25 9.03
CA ALA A 30 -16.47 2.71 8.84
C ALA A 30 -16.66 3.33 7.45
N PHE A 31 -15.71 4.18 7.03
CA PHE A 31 -15.73 4.76 5.69
C PHE A 31 -15.55 3.69 4.60
N ARG A 32 -14.66 2.73 4.79
CA ARG A 32 -14.48 1.60 3.87
C ARG A 32 -15.76 0.78 3.73
N SER A 33 -16.47 0.53 4.85
CA SER A 33 -17.76 -0.16 4.85
C SER A 33 -18.77 0.53 3.93
N VAL A 34 -18.92 1.86 4.05
CA VAL A 34 -19.82 2.66 3.21
C VAL A 34 -19.40 2.57 1.73
N CYS A 35 -18.10 2.60 1.43
CA CYS A 35 -17.61 2.47 0.06
C CYS A 35 -17.93 1.08 -0.53
N VAL A 36 -17.83 0.00 0.26
CA VAL A 36 -18.22 -1.36 -0.16
C VAL A 36 -19.71 -1.44 -0.46
N GLU A 37 -20.56 -0.85 0.37
CA GLU A 37 -22.02 -0.76 0.14
C GLU A 37 -22.35 -0.03 -1.18
N ASN A 38 -21.47 0.89 -1.59
CA ASN A 38 -21.60 1.65 -2.83
C ASN A 38 -20.78 1.09 -4.00
N GLY A 39 -20.34 -0.17 -3.92
CA GLY A 39 -19.80 -0.92 -5.05
C GLY A 39 -18.27 -1.02 -5.12
N ALA A 40 -17.52 -0.53 -4.13
CA ALA A 40 -16.11 -0.83 -4.03
C ALA A 40 -15.91 -2.33 -3.77
N CYS A 41 -15.17 -3.02 -4.63
CA CYS A 41 -14.92 -4.45 -4.49
C CYS A 41 -13.61 -4.76 -3.75
N PHE A 42 -12.76 -3.77 -3.57
CA PHE A 42 -11.50 -3.86 -2.85
C PHE A 42 -11.15 -2.53 -2.19
N THR A 43 -10.62 -2.58 -0.99
CA THR A 43 -10.30 -1.39 -0.20
C THR A 43 -8.91 -1.50 0.40
N TYR A 44 -8.37 -0.34 0.76
CA TYR A 44 -7.09 -0.24 1.46
C TYR A 44 -7.30 0.45 2.79
N THR A 45 -6.63 -0.03 3.84
CA THR A 45 -6.61 0.65 5.14
C THR A 45 -5.93 2.01 5.02
N GLU A 46 -6.03 2.85 6.05
CA GLU A 46 -5.07 3.93 6.21
C GLU A 46 -3.66 3.35 6.31
N MET A 47 -2.65 4.20 6.03
CA MET A 47 -1.26 3.75 6.08
C MET A 47 -0.81 3.48 7.52
N VAL A 48 -0.33 2.29 7.76
CA VAL A 48 0.10 1.77 9.06
C VAL A 48 1.62 1.89 9.20
N SER A 49 2.09 2.49 10.28
CA SER A 49 3.53 2.63 10.53
C SER A 49 4.14 1.28 10.91
N ALA A 50 5.08 0.79 10.11
CA ALA A 50 5.83 -0.42 10.40
C ALA A 50 6.62 -0.31 11.73
N GLU A 51 7.24 0.85 11.99
CA GLU A 51 7.93 1.16 13.24
C GLU A 51 6.99 1.12 14.47
N ALA A 52 5.75 1.56 14.31
CA ALA A 52 4.79 1.53 15.41
C ALA A 52 4.26 0.10 15.65
N LEU A 53 4.07 -0.69 14.59
CA LEU A 53 3.63 -2.09 14.70
C LEU A 53 4.63 -2.95 15.47
N ILE A 54 5.92 -2.86 15.15
CA ILE A 54 6.95 -3.67 15.81
C ILE A 54 7.17 -3.29 17.29
N ARG A 55 6.59 -2.15 17.73
CA ARG A 55 6.60 -1.69 19.14
C ARG A 55 5.28 -1.91 19.85
N ASP A 56 4.42 -2.80 19.36
CA ASP A 56 3.11 -3.16 19.92
C ASP A 56 2.20 -1.94 20.23
N ASN A 57 2.18 -0.97 19.32
CA ASN A 57 1.32 0.20 19.48
C ASN A 57 -0.15 -0.16 19.15
N TRP A 58 -0.98 -0.34 20.19
CA TRP A 58 -2.39 -0.74 20.07
C TRP A 58 -3.24 0.19 19.16
N LYS A 59 -2.92 1.50 19.11
CA LYS A 59 -3.61 2.44 18.22
C LYS A 59 -3.38 2.11 16.75
N THR A 60 -2.20 1.60 16.44
CA THR A 60 -1.82 1.19 15.09
C THR A 60 -2.54 -0.07 14.66
N GLU A 61 -2.79 -0.99 15.59
CA GLU A 61 -3.53 -2.23 15.31
C GLU A 61 -4.99 -1.95 14.90
N GLY A 62 -5.64 -0.97 15.52
CA GLY A 62 -6.99 -0.57 15.16
C GLY A 62 -7.15 -0.12 13.70
N LEU A 63 -6.08 0.42 13.09
CA LEU A 63 -6.08 0.81 11.68
C LEU A 63 -6.18 -0.39 10.73
N MET A 64 -5.74 -1.57 11.14
CA MET A 64 -5.75 -2.79 10.33
C MET A 64 -7.09 -3.53 10.33
N ALA A 65 -8.03 -3.12 11.19
CA ALA A 65 -9.27 -3.83 11.39
C ALA A 65 -10.12 -3.88 10.10
N ARG A 66 -10.60 -5.08 9.73
CA ARG A 66 -11.54 -5.31 8.63
C ARG A 66 -12.91 -4.69 8.94
N ALA A 67 -13.58 -4.10 7.97
CA ALA A 67 -14.99 -3.76 8.09
C ALA A 67 -15.85 -5.02 7.86
N TYR A 68 -17.05 -5.03 8.45
CA TYR A 68 -17.90 -6.23 8.52
C TYR A 68 -18.33 -6.77 7.14
N ASN A 69 -18.37 -5.91 6.13
CA ASN A 69 -18.82 -6.25 4.78
C ASN A 69 -17.66 -6.32 3.75
N GLU A 70 -16.42 -6.13 4.17
CA GLU A 70 -15.25 -6.29 3.30
C GLU A 70 -15.00 -7.76 3.01
N LYS A 71 -15.21 -8.20 1.78
CA LYS A 71 -14.88 -9.55 1.32
C LYS A 71 -13.37 -9.70 1.04
N ALA A 72 -12.75 -8.62 0.60
CA ALA A 72 -11.31 -8.51 0.38
C ALA A 72 -10.83 -7.09 0.70
N TYR A 73 -9.68 -6.97 1.34
CA TYR A 73 -9.05 -5.69 1.62
C TYR A 73 -7.53 -5.84 1.72
N SER A 74 -6.83 -4.73 1.61
CA SER A 74 -5.39 -4.64 1.78
C SER A 74 -5.04 -3.84 3.03
N VAL A 75 -4.04 -4.31 3.77
CA VAL A 75 -3.40 -3.49 4.81
C VAL A 75 -2.24 -2.75 4.16
N GLN A 76 -2.27 -1.41 4.20
CA GLN A 76 -1.17 -0.59 3.69
C GLN A 76 -0.18 -0.28 4.81
N ILE A 77 1.09 -0.65 4.62
CA ILE A 77 2.18 -0.37 5.56
C ILE A 77 3.19 0.63 4.97
N PHE A 78 3.88 1.38 5.83
CA PHE A 78 4.99 2.24 5.43
C PHE A 78 6.16 2.14 6.40
N GLY A 79 7.36 2.17 5.84
CA GLY A 79 8.63 2.14 6.57
C GLY A 79 9.79 2.42 5.61
N GLY A 80 10.96 2.73 6.15
CA GLY A 80 12.13 3.13 5.38
C GLY A 80 13.24 2.07 5.32
N THR A 81 13.10 0.93 6.01
CA THR A 81 14.11 -0.13 6.07
C THR A 81 13.50 -1.51 5.83
N GLU A 82 14.30 -2.42 5.30
CA GLU A 82 13.93 -3.78 4.94
C GLU A 82 13.46 -4.58 6.15
N ASP A 83 14.27 -4.61 7.22
CA ASP A 83 13.99 -5.38 8.43
C ASP A 83 12.69 -4.98 9.12
N VAL A 84 12.47 -3.66 9.25
CA VAL A 84 11.25 -3.12 9.86
C VAL A 84 10.02 -3.46 9.03
N MET A 85 10.09 -3.34 7.72
CA MET A 85 8.99 -3.65 6.82
C MET A 85 8.69 -5.14 6.77
N GLN A 86 9.71 -5.99 6.81
CA GLN A 86 9.56 -7.44 6.88
C GLN A 86 8.88 -7.87 8.19
N GLN A 87 9.34 -7.37 9.34
CA GLN A 87 8.74 -7.66 10.63
C GLN A 87 7.29 -7.16 10.72
N ALA A 88 7.02 -5.95 10.22
CA ALA A 88 5.67 -5.41 10.17
C ALA A 88 4.74 -6.27 9.30
N ALA A 89 5.20 -6.75 8.14
CA ALA A 89 4.43 -7.64 7.29
C ALA A 89 4.06 -8.95 8.00
N LYS A 90 4.99 -9.56 8.75
CA LYS A 90 4.70 -10.74 9.58
C LYS A 90 3.60 -10.46 10.60
N ILE A 91 3.71 -9.34 11.33
CA ILE A 91 2.71 -8.94 12.32
C ILE A 91 1.33 -8.72 11.66
N VAL A 92 1.29 -8.09 10.49
CA VAL A 92 0.04 -7.93 9.73
C VAL A 92 -0.58 -9.27 9.41
N LEU A 93 0.20 -10.22 8.88
CA LEU A 93 -0.29 -11.56 8.52
C LEU A 93 -0.78 -12.35 9.74
N GLU A 94 -0.09 -12.24 10.88
CA GLU A 94 -0.46 -12.90 12.13
C GLU A 94 -1.73 -12.32 12.77
N LYS A 95 -1.89 -10.99 12.72
CA LYS A 95 -3.00 -10.28 13.38
C LYS A 95 -4.23 -10.07 12.49
N THR A 96 -4.08 -10.22 11.18
CA THR A 96 -5.17 -10.01 10.22
C THR A 96 -5.25 -11.17 9.24
N HIS A 97 -6.35 -11.26 8.53
CA HIS A 97 -6.52 -12.17 7.39
C HIS A 97 -6.72 -11.32 6.12
N CYS A 98 -5.87 -10.28 5.93
CA CYS A 98 -5.96 -9.44 4.75
C CYS A 98 -5.56 -10.22 3.49
N GLU A 99 -6.21 -9.94 2.38
CA GLU A 99 -5.97 -10.61 1.11
C GLU A 99 -4.80 -10.00 0.32
N CYS A 100 -4.27 -8.85 0.78
CA CYS A 100 -3.12 -8.20 0.15
C CYS A 100 -2.39 -7.34 1.19
N ILE A 101 -1.08 -7.21 1.06
CA ILE A 101 -0.29 -6.17 1.74
C ILE A 101 0.11 -5.13 0.70
N ASP A 102 -0.12 -3.85 1.01
CA ASP A 102 0.28 -2.73 0.15
C ASP A 102 1.43 -1.93 0.77
N ILE A 103 2.41 -1.55 -0.03
CA ILE A 103 3.53 -0.73 0.41
C ILE A 103 3.29 0.72 -0.01
N ASN A 104 3.24 1.64 0.96
CA ASN A 104 3.11 3.05 0.68
C ASN A 104 4.42 3.63 0.16
N CYS A 105 4.44 4.00 -1.12
CA CYS A 105 5.54 4.70 -1.78
C CYS A 105 5.10 6.09 -2.29
N GLY A 106 4.02 6.65 -1.72
CA GLY A 106 3.44 7.89 -2.24
C GLY A 106 3.19 8.99 -1.20
N CYS A 107 3.29 8.72 0.10
CA CYS A 107 3.04 9.71 1.14
C CYS A 107 4.05 10.87 1.05
N PRO A 108 3.59 12.14 0.88
CA PRO A 108 4.47 13.29 0.70
C PRO A 108 4.90 13.94 2.02
N VAL A 109 4.34 13.50 3.16
CA VAL A 109 4.49 14.15 4.46
C VAL A 109 5.96 14.14 4.92
N PRO A 110 6.55 15.28 5.32
CA PRO A 110 7.96 15.35 5.72
C PRO A 110 8.35 14.38 6.83
N LYS A 111 7.47 14.13 7.81
CA LYS A 111 7.71 13.17 8.88
C LYS A 111 7.94 11.74 8.36
N VAL A 112 7.29 11.37 7.26
CA VAL A 112 7.43 10.07 6.60
C VAL A 112 8.65 10.07 5.68
N THR A 113 8.78 11.08 4.82
CA THR A 113 9.86 11.10 3.81
C THR A 113 11.26 11.28 4.40
N LYS A 114 11.39 11.92 5.57
CA LYS A 114 12.67 12.04 6.29
C LYS A 114 13.22 10.68 6.77
N THR A 115 12.37 9.69 6.97
CA THR A 115 12.80 8.32 7.36
C THR A 115 13.15 7.44 6.14
N GLY A 116 13.10 7.99 4.93
CA GLY A 116 13.30 7.24 3.68
C GLY A 116 12.06 6.48 3.21
N ALA A 117 10.91 6.65 3.88
CA ALA A 117 9.64 5.99 3.54
C ALA A 117 8.75 6.86 2.63
N GLY A 118 7.60 6.31 2.25
CA GLY A 118 6.62 7.01 1.43
C GLY A 118 7.17 7.41 0.06
N SER A 119 6.91 8.66 -0.37
CA SER A 119 7.37 9.12 -1.68
C SER A 119 8.90 9.22 -1.83
N ALA A 120 9.67 9.13 -0.74
CA ALA A 120 11.12 9.06 -0.81
C ALA A 120 11.60 7.77 -1.50
N LEU A 121 10.85 6.67 -1.39
CA LEU A 121 11.18 5.40 -2.05
C LEU A 121 11.14 5.48 -3.58
N THR A 122 10.31 6.36 -4.16
CA THR A 122 10.29 6.52 -5.62
C THR A 122 11.56 7.15 -6.19
N ARG A 123 12.38 7.79 -5.35
CA ARG A 123 13.69 8.35 -5.72
C ARG A 123 14.86 7.39 -5.53
N ASP A 124 14.60 6.25 -4.90
CA ASP A 124 15.58 5.23 -4.57
C ASP A 124 15.02 3.85 -4.98
N PRO A 125 15.02 3.53 -6.29
CA PRO A 125 14.48 2.28 -6.79
C PRO A 125 15.16 1.03 -6.21
N GLU A 126 16.45 1.13 -5.89
CA GLU A 126 17.20 0.03 -5.26
C GLU A 126 16.65 -0.28 -3.86
N ARG A 127 16.42 0.75 -3.05
CA ARG A 127 15.80 0.59 -1.72
C ARG A 127 14.38 0.08 -1.83
N LEU A 128 13.59 0.60 -2.80
CA LEU A 128 12.23 0.12 -3.04
C LEU A 128 12.23 -1.37 -3.37
N TYR A 129 13.12 -1.81 -4.25
CA TYR A 129 13.30 -3.23 -4.58
C TYR A 129 13.57 -4.06 -3.33
N LYS A 130 14.56 -3.68 -2.52
CA LYS A 130 14.96 -4.41 -1.31
C LYS A 130 13.81 -4.50 -0.30
N ILE A 131 13.11 -3.39 -0.04
CA ILE A 131 11.95 -3.35 0.85
C ILE A 131 10.82 -4.23 0.32
N ALA A 132 10.46 -4.10 -0.95
CA ALA A 132 9.41 -4.91 -1.54
C ALA A 132 9.75 -6.40 -1.50
N LYS A 133 11.00 -6.76 -1.81
CA LYS A 133 11.49 -8.14 -1.74
C LYS A 133 11.41 -8.71 -0.33
N ALA A 134 11.85 -7.95 0.67
CA ALA A 134 11.80 -8.36 2.09
C ALA A 134 10.35 -8.60 2.58
N VAL A 135 9.40 -7.77 2.14
CA VAL A 135 7.96 -7.97 2.43
C VAL A 135 7.43 -9.21 1.73
N ILE A 136 7.72 -9.37 0.43
CA ILE A 136 7.25 -10.51 -0.38
C ILE A 136 7.77 -11.84 0.18
N ASP A 137 9.01 -11.90 0.63
CA ASP A 137 9.64 -13.12 1.15
C ASP A 137 8.92 -13.70 2.38
N VAL A 138 8.14 -12.90 3.10
CA VAL A 138 7.35 -13.36 4.26
C VAL A 138 5.86 -13.48 3.97
N CYS A 139 5.38 -12.93 2.86
CA CYS A 139 3.96 -12.92 2.51
C CYS A 139 3.45 -14.24 1.91
N GLN A 140 4.35 -15.15 1.52
CA GLN A 140 4.00 -16.45 0.91
C GLN A 140 2.96 -16.30 -0.23
N ASP A 141 1.72 -16.76 0.00
CA ASP A 141 0.64 -16.72 -0.98
C ASP A 141 -0.16 -15.39 -0.97
N VAL A 142 0.06 -14.52 0.02
CA VAL A 142 -0.61 -13.21 0.06
C VAL A 142 0.10 -12.23 -0.89
N PRO A 143 -0.59 -11.74 -1.94
CA PRO A 143 0.03 -10.84 -2.91
C PRO A 143 0.43 -9.52 -2.26
N VAL A 144 1.53 -8.94 -2.77
CA VAL A 144 2.01 -7.62 -2.37
C VAL A 144 1.77 -6.64 -3.52
N SER A 145 1.25 -5.46 -3.18
CA SER A 145 1.11 -4.32 -4.08
C SER A 145 1.92 -3.12 -3.60
N VAL A 146 2.14 -2.15 -4.48
CA VAL A 146 2.75 -0.87 -4.12
C VAL A 146 1.91 0.28 -4.65
N LYS A 147 1.83 1.38 -3.89
CA LYS A 147 1.22 2.62 -4.35
C LYS A 147 2.26 3.73 -4.41
N ILE A 148 2.54 4.19 -5.63
CA ILE A 148 3.57 5.20 -5.96
C ILE A 148 2.95 6.53 -6.41
N ARG A 149 3.78 7.58 -6.50
CA ARG A 149 3.49 8.84 -7.23
C ARG A 149 4.27 8.87 -8.55
N SER A 150 3.88 9.80 -9.45
CA SER A 150 4.56 10.02 -10.72
C SER A 150 6.03 10.48 -10.57
N GLY A 151 6.37 11.07 -9.43
CA GLY A 151 7.74 11.51 -9.13
C GLY A 151 7.80 12.41 -7.90
N TRP A 152 8.97 12.97 -7.65
CA TRP A 152 9.20 13.91 -6.56
C TRP A 152 8.72 15.32 -6.92
N ASP A 153 9.14 15.80 -8.09
CA ASP A 153 8.75 17.07 -8.69
C ASP A 153 8.76 16.94 -10.23
N LYS A 154 8.47 18.03 -10.94
CA LYS A 154 8.40 18.05 -12.40
C LYS A 154 9.71 17.69 -13.10
N ASN A 155 10.84 17.82 -12.42
CA ASN A 155 12.17 17.51 -12.97
C ASN A 155 12.64 16.10 -12.57
N THR A 156 11.94 15.45 -11.63
CA THR A 156 12.29 14.15 -11.06
C THR A 156 11.09 13.21 -11.16
N MET A 157 10.77 12.81 -12.40
CA MET A 157 9.65 11.91 -12.74
C MET A 157 10.14 10.47 -12.75
N THR A 158 10.17 9.83 -11.59
CA THR A 158 10.81 8.52 -11.35
C THR A 158 9.84 7.33 -11.30
N TRP A 159 8.61 7.50 -11.76
CA TRP A 159 7.59 6.45 -11.67
C TRP A 159 7.96 5.18 -12.47
N LYS A 160 8.69 5.32 -13.59
CA LYS A 160 9.08 4.16 -14.42
C LYS A 160 10.10 3.30 -13.69
N GLU A 161 11.14 3.92 -13.17
CA GLU A 161 12.22 3.25 -12.43
C GLU A 161 11.68 2.61 -11.15
N ALA A 162 10.80 3.33 -10.43
CA ALA A 162 10.15 2.81 -9.23
C ALA A 162 9.21 1.63 -9.56
N ALA A 163 8.43 1.73 -10.64
CA ALA A 163 7.56 0.65 -11.09
C ALA A 163 8.36 -0.58 -11.52
N GLN A 164 9.45 -0.39 -12.26
CA GLN A 164 10.31 -1.49 -12.67
C GLN A 164 10.94 -2.19 -11.47
N ALA A 165 11.49 -1.45 -10.51
CA ALA A 165 12.05 -2.01 -9.28
C ALA A 165 11.02 -2.84 -8.48
N ALA A 166 9.77 -2.36 -8.40
CA ALA A 166 8.68 -3.09 -7.75
C ALA A 166 8.33 -4.39 -8.50
N LEU A 167 8.27 -4.36 -9.83
CA LEU A 167 8.04 -5.54 -10.66
C LEU A 167 9.16 -6.57 -10.52
N ASP A 168 10.41 -6.13 -10.57
CA ASP A 168 11.59 -6.98 -10.42
C ASP A 168 11.63 -7.66 -9.03
N ALA A 169 11.13 -6.98 -7.99
CA ALA A 169 10.96 -7.57 -6.67
C ALA A 169 9.84 -8.64 -6.61
N GLY A 170 8.90 -8.65 -7.57
CA GLY A 170 7.80 -9.61 -7.63
C GLY A 170 6.44 -9.08 -7.18
N VAL A 171 6.27 -7.77 -7.06
CA VAL A 171 5.00 -7.09 -6.74
C VAL A 171 3.92 -7.47 -7.76
N LYS A 172 2.69 -7.68 -7.30
CA LYS A 172 1.58 -8.18 -8.13
C LYS A 172 0.65 -7.08 -8.65
N ALA A 173 0.69 -5.88 -8.04
CA ALA A 173 -0.06 -4.73 -8.54
C ALA A 173 0.66 -3.43 -8.20
N ILE A 174 0.55 -2.44 -9.09
CA ILE A 174 1.09 -1.10 -8.91
C ILE A 174 -0.03 -0.09 -9.10
N THR A 175 -0.24 0.76 -8.10
CA THR A 175 -1.16 1.90 -8.19
C THR A 175 -0.35 3.17 -8.35
N ILE A 176 -0.66 3.96 -9.37
CA ILE A 176 0.00 5.24 -9.63
C ILE A 176 -0.96 6.39 -9.31
N HIS A 177 -0.56 7.24 -8.36
CA HIS A 177 -1.18 8.56 -8.19
C HIS A 177 -0.50 9.52 -9.19
N PRO A 178 -1.22 10.07 -10.18
CA PRO A 178 -0.61 10.80 -11.30
C PRO A 178 -0.18 12.23 -10.93
N ARG A 179 0.16 12.47 -9.68
CA ARG A 179 0.76 13.71 -9.18
C ARG A 179 2.15 13.43 -8.64
N THR A 180 3.03 14.42 -8.74
CA THR A 180 4.30 14.41 -8.05
C THR A 180 4.12 14.68 -6.55
N LYS A 181 5.16 14.46 -5.75
CA LYS A 181 5.16 14.82 -4.33
C LYS A 181 5.01 16.33 -4.14
N ALA A 182 5.63 17.14 -5.01
CA ALA A 182 5.62 18.60 -4.93
C ALA A 182 4.26 19.23 -5.28
N GLN A 183 3.47 18.61 -6.16
CA GLN A 183 2.17 19.15 -6.58
C GLN A 183 1.11 19.17 -5.46
N ALA A 184 1.29 18.43 -4.38
CA ALA A 184 0.30 18.34 -3.31
C ALA A 184 -1.12 18.06 -3.84
N TYR A 185 -1.98 19.07 -3.92
CA TYR A 185 -3.38 19.01 -4.39
C TYR A 185 -3.64 19.81 -5.66
N GLU A 186 -2.61 20.40 -6.25
CA GLU A 186 -2.70 21.15 -7.52
C GLU A 186 -3.00 20.27 -8.72
#